data_b585dc4e4b27bdd42acc53a5178be05b
#
_entry.id   b585dc4e4b27bdd42acc53a5178be05b
#
_cell.length_a   1.000
_cell.length_b   1.000
_cell.length_c   1.000
_cell.angle_alpha   90.00
_cell.angle_beta   90.00
_cell.angle_gamma   90.00
#
_symmetry.space_group_name_H-M   'P 1'
#
loop_
_entity.id
_entity.type
_entity.pdbx_description
1 polymer ?
#
loop_
_entity_poly.entity_id
_entity_poly.type
_entity_poly.pdbx_seq_one_letter_code
_entity_poly.pdbx_strand_id
1 'polypeptide(L)'
;GLVAAEAVNLYKQVMGRGDRPKRPMTRLMEMKDKDDYAMADAWRQKYTDWVNTQPVENCTITSDRGDLLRGYYLPPKGDSKVIVFGSHGFHADHTVDPHTFIKHYHDLGYGFFCCDHVGAGASGGEYVGFDYYESQDMLRWIEYLTARFGQDITVILHGVSMGAATVLQLAGSRCPDCVKLIISDCAYTSAKDEFSYVARNAGLRHPQPVLWLLNEMNKRLAGFDLEKTDVRQSVREAKVPILFIHGALDDFVPPEMVYELY
;
A
#
# COMPACT_ATOMS: atom_id res chain seq x y z
N GLY A 1 19.13 17.79 -22.31
CA GLY A 1 19.88 18.61 -21.39
C GLY A 1 19.18 18.81 -20.06
N LEU A 2 19.22 20.01 -19.51
CA LEU A 2 18.73 20.38 -18.17
C LEU A 2 17.28 20.00 -17.91
N VAL A 3 16.36 20.27 -18.84
CA VAL A 3 14.91 19.93 -18.71
C VAL A 3 14.67 18.43 -18.53
N ALA A 4 15.44 17.60 -19.25
CA ALA A 4 15.32 16.15 -19.11
C ALA A 4 15.85 15.67 -17.76
N ALA A 5 16.91 16.26 -17.25
CA ALA A 5 17.46 15.93 -15.93
C ALA A 5 16.49 16.35 -14.79
N GLU A 6 15.85 17.52 -14.92
CA GLU A 6 14.83 17.99 -13.97
C GLU A 6 13.58 17.09 -13.99
N ALA A 7 13.12 16.68 -15.19
CA ALA A 7 11.97 15.75 -15.30
C ALA A 7 12.28 14.40 -14.65
N VAL A 8 13.47 13.83 -14.88
CA VAL A 8 13.91 12.59 -14.22
C VAL A 8 14.02 12.77 -12.71
N ASN A 9 14.51 13.91 -12.25
CA ASN A 9 14.60 14.19 -10.82
C ASN A 9 13.21 14.29 -10.17
N LEU A 10 12.26 14.98 -10.81
CA LEU A 10 10.88 15.06 -10.35
C LEU A 10 10.22 13.69 -10.34
N TYR A 11 10.41 12.89 -11.40
CA TYR A 11 9.92 11.50 -11.45
C TYR A 11 10.44 10.69 -10.26
N LYS A 12 11.73 10.74 -9.97
CA LYS A 12 12.34 10.03 -8.84
C LYS A 12 11.85 10.53 -7.48
N GLN A 13 11.39 11.75 -7.37
CA GLN A 13 10.78 12.28 -6.14
C GLN A 13 9.38 11.70 -5.91
N VAL A 14 8.62 11.45 -6.96
CA VAL A 14 7.26 10.89 -6.88
C VAL A 14 7.29 9.36 -6.85
N MET A 15 8.01 8.74 -7.78
CA MET A 15 7.98 7.29 -8.01
C MET A 15 9.13 6.55 -7.32
N GLY A 16 10.13 7.27 -6.85
CA GLY A 16 11.32 6.68 -6.26
C GLY A 16 11.10 6.23 -4.83
N ARG A 17 12.06 5.45 -4.34
CA ARG A 17 12.11 4.90 -3.00
C ARG A 17 11.81 5.95 -1.91
N GLY A 18 10.95 5.57 -0.94
CA GLY A 18 10.36 6.49 0.05
C GLY A 18 11.29 6.96 1.19
N ASP A 19 12.48 6.38 1.33
CA ASP A 19 13.48 6.73 2.35
C ASP A 19 14.27 8.03 2.04
N ARG A 20 13.90 8.75 0.99
CA ARG A 20 14.52 10.02 0.60
C ARG A 20 13.93 11.21 1.35
N PRO A 21 14.75 12.26 1.61
CA PRO A 21 14.33 13.35 2.46
C PRO A 21 13.05 14.03 1.99
N LYS A 22 12.13 14.24 2.93
CA LYS A 22 10.80 14.85 2.82
C LYS A 22 10.71 16.00 1.80
N ARG A 23 9.80 15.91 0.83
CA ARG A 23 9.71 16.88 -0.28
C ARG A 23 8.30 17.17 -0.77
N PRO A 24 8.05 17.97 -1.81
CA PRO A 24 6.92 18.90 -1.88
C PRO A 24 5.53 18.36 -1.59
N MET A 25 5.24 17.06 -1.79
CA MET A 25 3.95 16.47 -1.40
C MET A 25 3.75 16.44 0.11
N THR A 26 4.81 16.14 0.89
CA THR A 26 4.77 16.25 2.36
C THR A 26 4.50 17.69 2.80
N ARG A 27 4.94 18.69 2.05
CA ARG A 27 4.73 20.10 2.36
C ARG A 27 3.28 20.55 2.12
N LEU A 28 2.58 19.94 1.17
CA LEU A 28 1.13 20.10 0.97
C LEU A 28 0.34 19.43 2.11
N MET A 29 0.81 18.29 2.62
CA MET A 29 0.25 17.60 3.76
C MET A 29 0.59 18.29 5.10
N GLU A 30 1.79 18.87 5.25
CA GLU A 30 2.23 19.60 6.45
C GLU A 30 1.50 20.95 6.69
N MET A 31 0.69 21.43 5.74
CA MET A 31 -0.03 22.70 5.85
C MET A 31 -1.35 22.59 6.59
N LYS A 32 -1.82 21.40 6.94
CA LYS A 32 -3.06 21.19 7.69
C LYS A 32 -2.75 20.62 9.08
N ASP A 33 -3.29 21.29 10.06
CA ASP A 33 -3.35 21.02 11.48
C ASP A 33 -2.24 20.18 12.12
N LYS A 34 -1.23 20.87 12.68
CA LYS A 34 -0.09 20.23 13.38
C LYS A 34 -0.52 19.38 14.58
N ASP A 35 -1.67 19.66 15.17
CA ASP A 35 -2.16 18.96 16.37
C ASP A 35 -2.71 17.57 15.99
N ASP A 36 -3.36 17.43 14.83
CA ASP A 36 -3.84 16.14 14.33
C ASP A 36 -2.69 15.20 13.99
N TYR A 37 -1.60 15.70 13.41
CA TYR A 37 -0.41 14.91 13.14
C TYR A 37 0.30 14.46 14.43
N ALA A 38 0.40 15.33 15.43
CA ALA A 38 1.01 15.00 16.71
C ALA A 38 0.23 13.87 17.42
N MET A 39 -1.10 13.91 17.34
CA MET A 39 -1.97 12.86 17.90
C MET A 39 -1.80 11.53 17.14
N ALA A 40 -1.77 11.57 15.80
CA ALA A 40 -1.54 10.38 14.97
C ALA A 40 -0.16 9.77 15.21
N ASP A 41 0.88 10.60 15.36
CA ASP A 41 2.24 10.14 15.65
C ASP A 41 2.34 9.52 17.06
N ALA A 42 1.70 10.12 18.07
CA ALA A 42 1.65 9.56 19.42
C ALA A 42 0.89 8.22 19.45
N TRP A 43 -0.21 8.12 18.70
CA TRP A 43 -0.96 6.89 18.54
C TRP A 43 -0.10 5.80 17.87
N ARG A 44 0.55 6.10 16.77
CA ARG A 44 1.45 5.19 16.05
C ARG A 44 2.60 4.74 16.94
N GLN A 45 3.25 5.66 17.67
CA GLN A 45 4.35 5.34 18.55
C GLN A 45 3.93 4.35 19.64
N LYS A 46 2.76 4.55 20.26
CA LYS A 46 2.20 3.64 21.26
C LYS A 46 2.08 2.21 20.75
N TYR A 47 1.63 2.02 19.52
CA TYR A 47 1.50 0.68 18.94
C TYR A 47 2.84 0.11 18.50
N THR A 48 3.74 0.93 17.99
CA THR A 48 5.12 0.53 17.67
C THR A 48 5.85 0.04 18.92
N ASP A 49 5.73 0.76 20.04
CA ASP A 49 6.31 0.34 21.31
C ASP A 49 5.75 -1.02 21.77
N TRP A 50 4.45 -1.23 21.61
CA TRP A 50 3.85 -2.51 21.91
C TRP A 50 4.36 -3.62 20.98
N VAL A 51 4.43 -3.40 19.66
CA VAL A 51 4.96 -4.38 18.68
C VAL A 51 6.40 -4.78 19.03
N ASN A 52 7.23 -3.84 19.45
CA ASN A 52 8.61 -4.10 19.85
C ASN A 52 8.74 -5.03 21.06
N THR A 53 7.66 -5.25 21.82
CA THR A 53 7.62 -6.23 22.92
C THR A 53 7.13 -7.61 22.48
N GLN A 54 6.70 -7.77 21.23
CA GLN A 54 6.13 -9.01 20.72
C GLN A 54 7.17 -9.87 19.99
N PRO A 55 6.94 -11.20 19.88
CA PRO A 55 7.84 -12.12 19.20
C PRO A 55 7.66 -12.02 17.66
N VAL A 56 7.90 -10.85 17.10
CA VAL A 56 7.80 -10.64 15.65
C VAL A 56 8.96 -11.33 14.94
N GLU A 57 8.62 -12.13 13.94
CA GLU A 57 9.57 -12.87 13.12
C GLU A 57 9.84 -12.13 11.80
N ASN A 58 11.12 -11.97 11.45
CA ASN A 58 11.52 -11.43 10.17
C ASN A 58 11.42 -12.48 9.06
N CYS A 59 10.76 -12.14 7.98
CA CYS A 59 10.58 -12.99 6.80
C CYS A 59 11.24 -12.34 5.58
N THR A 60 11.64 -13.17 4.63
CA THR A 60 12.28 -12.69 3.40
C THR A 60 11.87 -13.57 2.23
N ILE A 61 11.51 -12.94 1.12
CA ILE A 61 11.32 -13.60 -0.18
C ILE A 61 12.02 -12.79 -1.26
N THR A 62 12.14 -13.38 -2.44
CA THR A 62 12.57 -12.67 -3.66
C THR A 62 11.37 -12.48 -4.57
N SER A 63 11.14 -11.26 -5.05
CA SER A 63 10.11 -10.96 -6.04
C SER A 63 10.41 -11.60 -7.40
N ASP A 64 9.43 -11.64 -8.28
CA ASP A 64 9.62 -12.11 -9.67
C ASP A 64 10.59 -11.21 -10.46
N ARG A 65 10.84 -10.00 -9.98
CA ARG A 65 11.80 -9.03 -10.54
C ARG A 65 13.21 -9.19 -9.99
N GLY A 66 13.40 -10.06 -8.98
CA GLY A 66 14.69 -10.27 -8.32
C GLY A 66 14.93 -9.36 -7.11
N ASP A 67 13.96 -8.53 -6.71
CA ASP A 67 14.08 -7.69 -5.52
C ASP A 67 13.95 -8.51 -4.24
N LEU A 68 14.82 -8.25 -3.27
CA LEU A 68 14.72 -8.85 -1.94
C LEU A 68 13.64 -8.11 -1.14
N LEU A 69 12.57 -8.82 -0.76
CA LEU A 69 11.46 -8.25 0.01
C LEU A 69 11.54 -8.68 1.48
N ARG A 70 11.13 -7.77 2.37
CA ARG A 70 11.11 -7.97 3.82
C ARG A 70 9.67 -8.03 4.32
N GLY A 71 9.38 -9.02 5.15
CA GLY A 71 8.11 -9.20 5.82
C GLY A 71 8.29 -9.45 7.31
N TYR A 72 7.21 -9.28 8.05
CA TYR A 72 7.18 -9.31 9.50
C TYR A 72 5.94 -10.08 9.93
N TYR A 73 6.14 -11.18 10.65
CA TYR A 73 5.07 -12.04 11.10
C TYR A 73 4.96 -12.03 12.62
N LEU A 74 3.77 -11.74 13.13
CA LEU A 74 3.42 -11.88 14.52
C LEU A 74 2.52 -13.12 14.68
N PRO A 75 2.96 -14.19 15.40
CA PRO A 75 2.15 -15.36 15.64
C PRO A 75 0.84 -15.04 16.40
N PRO A 76 -0.22 -15.83 16.22
CA PRO A 76 -1.45 -15.68 17.00
C PRO A 76 -1.23 -16.02 18.49
N LYS A 77 -2.14 -15.57 19.37
CA LYS A 77 -2.12 -15.91 20.80
C LYS A 77 -2.50 -17.38 21.11
N GLY A 78 -2.81 -18.18 20.12
CA GLY A 78 -3.24 -19.57 20.26
C GLY A 78 -3.15 -20.28 18.92
N ASP A 79 -4.05 -21.21 18.67
CA ASP A 79 -4.03 -22.08 17.49
C ASP A 79 -4.82 -21.52 16.29
N SER A 80 -5.07 -20.21 16.25
CA SER A 80 -5.81 -19.59 15.16
C SER A 80 -5.08 -19.76 13.84
N LYS A 81 -5.82 -20.18 12.81
CA LYS A 81 -5.35 -20.24 11.43
C LYS A 81 -5.68 -18.98 10.61
N VAL A 82 -6.19 -17.94 11.27
CA VAL A 82 -6.47 -16.66 10.64
C VAL A 82 -5.23 -15.79 10.71
N ILE A 83 -4.81 -15.30 9.56
CA ILE A 83 -3.70 -14.34 9.41
C ILE A 83 -4.25 -13.08 8.74
N VAL A 84 -4.09 -11.95 9.38
CA VAL A 84 -4.35 -10.66 8.75
C VAL A 84 -3.08 -10.19 8.04
N PHE A 85 -3.18 -9.89 6.75
CA PHE A 85 -2.10 -9.32 5.97
C PHE A 85 -2.29 -7.81 5.81
N GLY A 86 -1.52 -7.03 6.56
CA GLY A 86 -1.51 -5.57 6.51
C GLY A 86 -0.66 -5.01 5.38
N SER A 87 -1.21 -4.11 4.58
CA SER A 87 -0.55 -3.46 3.45
C SER A 87 -0.49 -1.95 3.67
N HIS A 88 0.72 -1.37 3.70
CA HIS A 88 0.94 0.05 3.99
C HIS A 88 0.71 0.95 2.78
N GLY A 89 0.52 2.24 3.04
CA GLY A 89 0.33 3.27 2.03
C GLY A 89 1.62 3.72 1.35
N PHE A 90 1.46 4.73 0.50
CA PHE A 90 2.54 5.34 -0.26
C PHE A 90 3.57 6.02 0.66
N HIS A 91 4.85 5.83 0.39
CA HIS A 91 5.98 6.35 1.18
C HIS A 91 5.92 6.00 2.68
N ALA A 92 5.21 4.94 3.02
CA ALA A 92 5.18 4.32 4.33
C ALA A 92 6.03 3.04 4.36
N ASP A 93 6.01 2.35 5.48
CA ASP A 93 6.57 1.03 5.69
C ASP A 93 5.70 0.22 6.68
N HIS A 94 6.12 -0.98 7.04
CA HIS A 94 5.39 -1.84 7.98
C HIS A 94 5.07 -1.19 9.34
N THR A 95 5.82 -0.17 9.76
CA THR A 95 5.65 0.48 11.07
C THR A 95 4.62 1.60 11.04
N VAL A 96 4.23 2.10 9.87
CA VAL A 96 3.34 3.26 9.74
C VAL A 96 1.89 2.82 9.89
N ASP A 97 1.28 2.27 8.83
CA ASP A 97 -0.14 1.93 8.85
C ASP A 97 -0.41 0.59 9.57
N PRO A 98 0.32 -0.53 9.25
CA PRO A 98 0.07 -1.82 9.88
C PRO A 98 0.17 -1.81 11.40
N HIS A 99 1.11 -1.04 11.98
CA HIS A 99 1.24 -0.96 13.42
C HIS A 99 0.02 -0.33 14.12
N THR A 100 -0.78 0.48 13.44
CA THR A 100 -1.95 1.12 14.05
C THR A 100 -3.08 0.13 14.35
N PHE A 101 -3.15 -1.01 13.65
CA PHE A 101 -4.22 -2.01 13.83
C PHE A 101 -3.74 -3.43 14.17
N ILE A 102 -2.44 -3.74 14.09
CA ILE A 102 -1.88 -5.06 14.41
C ILE A 102 -2.28 -5.56 15.81
N LYS A 103 -2.22 -4.68 16.82
CA LYS A 103 -2.60 -5.05 18.19
C LYS A 103 -4.05 -5.47 18.29
N HIS A 104 -4.95 -4.77 17.59
CA HIS A 104 -6.37 -5.08 17.59
C HIS A 104 -6.62 -6.50 17.07
N TYR A 105 -6.05 -6.87 15.93
CA TYR A 105 -6.17 -8.21 15.36
C TYR A 105 -5.52 -9.28 16.25
N HIS A 106 -4.37 -8.98 16.84
CA HIS A 106 -3.71 -9.89 17.75
C HIS A 106 -4.53 -10.11 19.05
N ASP A 107 -5.24 -9.09 19.53
CA ASP A 107 -6.15 -9.23 20.68
C ASP A 107 -7.40 -10.08 20.35
N LEU A 108 -7.82 -10.12 19.08
CA LEU A 108 -8.82 -11.06 18.58
C LEU A 108 -8.28 -12.50 18.44
N GLY A 109 -7.01 -12.74 18.72
CA GLY A 109 -6.35 -14.04 18.63
C GLY A 109 -5.81 -14.39 17.23
N TYR A 110 -5.78 -13.45 16.28
CA TYR A 110 -5.28 -13.70 14.93
C TYR A 110 -3.77 -13.52 14.83
N GLY A 111 -3.14 -14.27 13.92
CA GLY A 111 -1.81 -13.95 13.43
C GLY A 111 -1.83 -12.68 12.58
N PHE A 112 -0.71 -11.99 12.52
CA PHE A 112 -0.57 -10.80 11.70
C PHE A 112 0.69 -10.86 10.84
N PHE A 113 0.55 -10.53 9.57
CA PHE A 113 1.67 -10.39 8.66
C PHE A 113 1.63 -9.01 7.99
N CYS A 114 2.76 -8.39 7.82
CA CYS A 114 2.92 -7.21 6.98
C CYS A 114 4.28 -7.27 6.28
N CYS A 115 4.44 -6.50 5.21
CA CYS A 115 5.72 -6.39 4.52
C CYS A 115 6.02 -4.93 4.22
N ASP A 116 7.28 -4.64 4.00
CA ASP A 116 7.68 -3.44 3.29
C ASP A 116 7.48 -3.70 1.79
N HIS A 117 6.74 -2.86 1.12
CA HIS A 117 6.54 -2.95 -0.32
C HIS A 117 7.85 -2.69 -1.09
N VAL A 118 7.88 -3.07 -2.36
CA VAL A 118 9.00 -2.73 -3.25
C VAL A 118 9.26 -1.22 -3.22
N GLY A 119 10.52 -0.83 -3.12
CA GLY A 119 10.90 0.58 -3.01
C GLY A 119 10.58 1.26 -1.67
N ALA A 120 10.26 0.48 -0.61
CA ALA A 120 9.96 1.00 0.72
C ALA A 120 10.72 0.25 1.82
N GLY A 121 10.89 0.88 2.98
CA GLY A 121 11.46 0.30 4.19
C GLY A 121 12.75 -0.49 3.96
N ALA A 122 12.80 -1.72 4.43
CA ALA A 122 13.94 -2.64 4.27
C ALA A 122 13.86 -3.54 3.02
N SER A 123 12.79 -3.43 2.22
CA SER A 123 12.67 -4.13 0.94
C SER A 123 13.54 -3.49 -0.15
N GLY A 124 13.92 -4.29 -1.15
CA GLY A 124 14.64 -3.84 -2.35
C GLY A 124 13.77 -3.01 -3.30
N GLY A 125 14.33 -2.70 -4.45
CA GLY A 125 13.67 -1.91 -5.51
C GLY A 125 13.97 -0.41 -5.42
N GLU A 126 14.00 0.24 -6.57
CA GLU A 126 14.26 1.69 -6.68
C GLU A 126 12.99 2.52 -6.82
N TYR A 127 11.88 1.91 -7.25
CA TYR A 127 10.62 2.58 -7.57
C TYR A 127 9.44 1.89 -6.90
N VAL A 128 8.45 2.70 -6.51
CA VAL A 128 7.15 2.25 -6.02
C VAL A 128 6.30 1.83 -7.21
N GLY A 129 5.55 0.74 -7.08
CA GLY A 129 4.72 0.17 -8.15
C GLY A 129 3.28 0.68 -8.19
N PHE A 130 2.86 1.50 -7.21
CA PHE A 130 1.48 2.03 -7.09
C PHE A 130 0.42 0.94 -7.28
N ASP A 131 0.45 -0.08 -6.41
CA ASP A 131 -0.37 -1.29 -6.41
C ASP A 131 -0.04 -2.34 -7.48
N TYR A 132 0.57 -1.98 -8.59
CA TYR A 132 0.87 -2.92 -9.66
C TYR A 132 1.89 -3.99 -9.25
N TYR A 133 3.08 -3.59 -8.80
CA TYR A 133 4.09 -4.53 -8.31
C TYR A 133 3.75 -5.07 -6.92
N GLU A 134 3.23 -4.22 -6.06
CA GLU A 134 2.84 -4.57 -4.70
C GLU A 134 1.83 -5.71 -4.68
N SER A 135 0.85 -5.72 -5.60
CA SER A 135 -0.13 -6.81 -5.69
C SER A 135 0.48 -8.13 -6.19
N GLN A 136 1.48 -8.09 -7.06
CA GLN A 136 2.21 -9.28 -7.49
C GLN A 136 3.07 -9.83 -6.35
N ASP A 137 3.77 -8.96 -5.65
CA ASP A 137 4.58 -9.32 -4.49
C ASP A 137 3.70 -9.86 -3.34
N MET A 138 2.49 -9.32 -3.16
CA MET A 138 1.52 -9.81 -2.17
C MET A 138 1.09 -11.27 -2.48
N LEU A 139 0.91 -11.64 -3.74
CA LEU A 139 0.66 -13.04 -4.12
C LEU A 139 1.82 -13.94 -3.69
N ARG A 140 3.06 -13.53 -3.92
CA ARG A 140 4.25 -14.28 -3.48
C ARG A 140 4.32 -14.43 -1.96
N TRP A 141 3.94 -13.39 -1.23
CA TRP A 141 3.83 -13.48 0.22
C TRP A 141 2.72 -14.42 0.67
N ILE A 142 1.57 -14.43 0.01
CA ILE A 142 0.48 -15.39 0.32
C ILE A 142 0.93 -16.83 0.02
N GLU A 143 1.65 -17.06 -1.08
CA GLU A 143 2.29 -18.36 -1.38
C GLU A 143 3.28 -18.76 -0.27
N TYR A 144 4.11 -17.83 0.20
CA TYR A 144 5.01 -18.07 1.34
C TYR A 144 4.24 -18.45 2.62
N LEU A 145 3.16 -17.73 2.94
CA LEU A 145 2.36 -18.02 4.12
C LEU A 145 1.66 -19.37 4.03
N THR A 146 1.09 -19.73 2.87
CA THR A 146 0.44 -21.03 2.67
C THR A 146 1.44 -22.18 2.65
N ALA A 147 2.64 -21.98 2.10
CA ALA A 147 3.70 -22.97 2.17
C ALA A 147 4.21 -23.22 3.59
N ARG A 148 4.24 -22.16 4.41
CA ARG A 148 4.73 -22.23 5.79
C ARG A 148 3.72 -22.78 6.78
N PHE A 149 2.45 -22.36 6.68
CA PHE A 149 1.42 -22.62 7.68
C PHE A 149 0.33 -23.60 7.23
N GLY A 150 0.37 -24.03 5.98
CA GLY A 150 -0.60 -24.97 5.39
C GLY A 150 -1.64 -24.26 4.52
N GLN A 151 -2.31 -25.04 3.66
CA GLN A 151 -3.33 -24.52 2.74
C GLN A 151 -4.66 -24.19 3.42
N ASP A 152 -4.83 -24.59 4.67
CA ASP A 152 -6.05 -24.40 5.47
C ASP A 152 -6.03 -23.10 6.30
N ILE A 153 -5.07 -22.21 6.08
CA ILE A 153 -5.10 -20.88 6.67
C ILE A 153 -6.18 -20.01 6.02
N THR A 154 -6.70 -19.08 6.80
CA THR A 154 -7.59 -18.01 6.32
C THR A 154 -6.81 -16.70 6.31
N VAL A 155 -6.78 -16.02 5.17
CA VAL A 155 -6.12 -14.71 5.03
C VAL A 155 -7.19 -13.62 4.92
N ILE A 156 -7.03 -12.58 5.74
CA ILE A 156 -7.77 -11.32 5.64
C ILE A 156 -6.78 -10.28 5.11
N LEU A 157 -7.07 -9.65 3.99
CA LEU A 157 -6.25 -8.56 3.46
C LEU A 157 -6.77 -7.23 4.00
N HIS A 158 -5.89 -6.43 4.60
CA HIS A 158 -6.22 -5.09 5.09
C HIS A 158 -5.19 -4.09 4.58
N GLY A 159 -5.59 -3.20 3.69
CA GLY A 159 -4.72 -2.19 3.10
C GLY A 159 -5.21 -0.77 3.40
N VAL A 160 -4.24 0.16 3.48
CA VAL A 160 -4.48 1.59 3.68
C VAL A 160 -3.96 2.36 2.47
N SER A 161 -4.76 3.27 1.89
CA SER A 161 -4.38 4.14 0.78
C SER A 161 -3.85 3.33 -0.43
N MET A 162 -2.61 3.52 -0.87
CA MET A 162 -1.96 2.67 -1.89
C MET A 162 -2.03 1.18 -1.52
N GLY A 163 -1.87 0.83 -0.24
CA GLY A 163 -2.05 -0.54 0.24
C GLY A 163 -3.48 -1.05 0.08
N ALA A 164 -4.47 -0.18 0.19
CA ALA A 164 -5.87 -0.52 -0.07
C ALA A 164 -6.12 -0.79 -1.55
N ALA A 165 -5.56 -0.01 -2.46
CA ALA A 165 -5.57 -0.30 -3.88
C ALA A 165 -4.84 -1.63 -4.18
N THR A 166 -3.72 -1.89 -3.51
CA THR A 166 -2.96 -3.14 -3.64
C THR A 166 -3.82 -4.38 -3.30
N VAL A 167 -4.56 -4.36 -2.19
CA VAL A 167 -5.43 -5.50 -1.84
C VAL A 167 -6.63 -5.62 -2.77
N LEU A 168 -7.15 -4.51 -3.30
CA LEU A 168 -8.25 -4.51 -4.29
C LEU A 168 -7.83 -5.11 -5.63
N GLN A 169 -6.55 -4.97 -6.05
CA GLN A 169 -6.03 -5.65 -7.25
C GLN A 169 -6.17 -7.17 -7.18
N LEU A 170 -6.26 -7.74 -5.99
CA LEU A 170 -6.42 -9.17 -5.76
C LEU A 170 -7.89 -9.62 -5.63
N ALA A 171 -8.86 -8.72 -5.60
CA ALA A 171 -10.27 -9.04 -5.34
C ALA A 171 -10.88 -9.97 -6.40
N GLY A 172 -10.47 -9.81 -7.67
CA GLY A 172 -11.04 -10.51 -8.82
C GLY A 172 -10.41 -11.88 -9.13
N SER A 173 -10.09 -12.10 -10.39
CA SER A 173 -9.61 -13.40 -10.90
C SER A 173 -8.32 -13.92 -10.25
N ARG A 174 -7.51 -13.03 -9.70
CA ARG A 174 -6.24 -13.36 -9.03
C ARG A 174 -6.37 -13.66 -7.53
N CYS A 175 -7.59 -13.60 -6.96
CA CYS A 175 -7.82 -13.83 -5.54
C CYS A 175 -7.49 -15.28 -5.13
N PRO A 176 -6.50 -15.49 -4.25
CA PRO A 176 -6.20 -16.83 -3.76
C PRO A 176 -7.33 -17.39 -2.89
N ASP A 177 -7.55 -18.70 -2.95
CA ASP A 177 -8.66 -19.37 -2.23
C ASP A 177 -8.60 -19.21 -0.71
N CYS A 178 -7.41 -19.02 -0.14
CA CYS A 178 -7.25 -18.76 1.30
C CYS A 178 -7.69 -17.37 1.74
N VAL A 179 -7.80 -16.40 0.81
CA VAL A 179 -8.32 -15.05 1.10
C VAL A 179 -9.83 -15.12 1.26
N LYS A 180 -10.36 -14.58 2.36
CA LYS A 180 -11.80 -14.64 2.69
C LYS A 180 -12.46 -13.30 2.90
N LEU A 181 -11.67 -12.24 3.07
CA LEU A 181 -12.14 -10.87 3.28
C LEU A 181 -11.06 -9.90 2.84
N ILE A 182 -11.48 -8.82 2.22
CA ILE A 182 -10.64 -7.65 1.91
C ILE A 182 -11.18 -6.44 2.68
N ILE A 183 -10.30 -5.71 3.34
CA ILE A 183 -10.60 -4.42 3.98
C ILE A 183 -9.78 -3.36 3.25
N SER A 184 -10.48 -2.46 2.60
CA SER A 184 -9.94 -1.36 1.80
C SER A 184 -10.19 -0.05 2.52
N ASP A 185 -9.15 0.53 3.11
CA ASP A 185 -9.21 1.79 3.83
C ASP A 185 -8.62 2.91 2.94
N CYS A 186 -9.46 3.85 2.52
CA CYS A 186 -9.17 5.00 1.67
C CYS A 186 -8.43 4.69 0.35
N ALA A 187 -8.87 3.65 -0.40
CA ALA A 187 -8.30 3.34 -1.70
C ALA A 187 -8.64 4.37 -2.76
N TYR A 188 -7.71 4.61 -3.68
CA TYR A 188 -7.99 5.30 -4.95
C TYR A 188 -8.52 4.32 -6.02
N THR A 189 -9.14 4.85 -7.07
CA THR A 189 -9.62 4.08 -8.24
C THR A 189 -8.49 3.64 -9.16
N SER A 190 -7.48 4.49 -9.34
CA SER A 190 -6.23 4.23 -10.05
C SER A 190 -5.17 5.24 -9.64
N ALA A 191 -3.89 4.89 -9.76
CA ALA A 191 -2.81 5.86 -9.55
C ALA A 191 -2.92 7.08 -10.49
N LYS A 192 -3.43 6.88 -11.71
CA LYS A 192 -3.63 7.97 -12.67
C LYS A 192 -4.71 8.95 -12.21
N ASP A 193 -5.82 8.46 -11.64
CA ASP A 193 -6.88 9.32 -11.11
C ASP A 193 -6.38 10.08 -9.89
N GLU A 194 -5.68 9.41 -8.99
CA GLU A 194 -5.07 10.01 -7.81
C GLU A 194 -4.06 11.10 -8.18
N PHE A 195 -3.13 10.84 -9.09
CA PHE A 195 -2.19 11.85 -9.58
C PHE A 195 -2.89 13.01 -10.27
N SER A 196 -3.99 12.74 -11.00
CA SER A 196 -4.78 13.79 -11.63
C SER A 196 -5.44 14.70 -10.61
N TYR A 197 -5.98 14.12 -9.54
CA TYR A 197 -6.59 14.85 -8.44
C TYR A 197 -5.56 15.71 -7.69
N VAL A 198 -4.46 15.11 -7.27
CA VAL A 198 -3.36 15.82 -6.56
C VAL A 198 -2.78 16.95 -7.41
N ALA A 199 -2.57 16.73 -8.71
CA ALA A 199 -2.06 17.75 -9.61
C ALA A 199 -3.03 18.93 -9.78
N ARG A 200 -4.35 18.68 -9.84
CA ARG A 200 -5.37 19.73 -9.89
C ARG A 200 -5.40 20.55 -8.60
N ASN A 201 -5.33 19.89 -7.45
CA ASN A 201 -5.27 20.55 -6.14
C ASN A 201 -4.00 21.39 -5.96
N ALA A 202 -2.90 20.99 -6.61
CA ALA A 202 -1.69 21.78 -6.70
C ALA A 202 -1.76 22.95 -7.71
N GLY A 203 -2.93 23.19 -8.34
CA GLY A 203 -3.17 24.31 -9.25
C GLY A 203 -2.94 23.99 -10.74
N LEU A 204 -2.64 22.75 -11.11
CA LEU A 204 -2.45 22.36 -12.50
C LEU A 204 -3.81 22.06 -13.16
N ARG A 205 -4.34 23.04 -13.91
CA ARG A 205 -5.68 22.93 -14.55
C ARG A 205 -5.79 21.77 -15.54
N HIS A 206 -4.74 21.44 -16.25
CA HIS A 206 -4.67 20.42 -17.29
C HIS A 206 -3.54 19.44 -17.02
N PRO A 207 -3.73 18.44 -16.12
CA PRO A 207 -2.66 17.52 -15.71
C PRO A 207 -2.27 16.50 -16.80
N GLN A 208 -3.14 16.25 -17.80
CA GLN A 208 -3.00 15.15 -18.75
C GLN A 208 -1.63 15.09 -19.47
N PRO A 209 -1.05 16.20 -19.99
CA PRO A 209 0.26 16.13 -20.63
C PRO A 209 1.39 15.74 -19.67
N VAL A 210 1.30 16.19 -18.41
CA VAL A 210 2.27 15.85 -17.36
C VAL A 210 2.13 14.39 -16.96
N LEU A 211 0.90 13.91 -16.78
CA LEU A 211 0.62 12.52 -16.46
C LEU A 211 1.02 11.56 -17.59
N TRP A 212 0.81 11.97 -18.84
CA TRP A 212 1.28 11.21 -19.98
C TRP A 212 2.81 11.08 -19.96
N LEU A 213 3.53 12.20 -19.76
CA LEU A 213 5.00 12.17 -19.65
C LEU A 213 5.47 11.30 -18.48
N LEU A 214 4.83 11.46 -17.32
CA LEU A 214 5.12 10.64 -16.12
C LEU A 214 4.93 9.14 -16.43
N ASN A 215 3.85 8.76 -17.12
CA ASN A 215 3.62 7.38 -17.51
C ASN A 215 4.65 6.86 -18.52
N GLU A 216 5.04 7.66 -19.51
CA GLU A 216 6.10 7.28 -20.46
C GLU A 216 7.47 7.12 -19.77
N MET A 217 7.75 7.92 -18.77
CA MET A 217 8.94 7.76 -17.91
C MET A 217 8.81 6.50 -17.06
N ASN A 218 7.63 6.24 -16.49
CA ASN A 218 7.37 5.06 -15.66
C ASN A 218 7.58 3.76 -16.46
N LYS A 219 7.08 3.67 -17.68
CA LYS A 219 7.31 2.53 -18.58
C LYS A 219 8.80 2.27 -18.82
N ARG A 220 9.61 3.32 -18.89
CA ARG A 220 11.06 3.20 -19.18
C ARG A 220 11.91 2.96 -17.95
N LEU A 221 11.56 3.54 -16.80
CA LEU A 221 12.38 3.55 -15.59
C LEU A 221 11.91 2.46 -14.59
N ALA A 222 10.60 2.37 -14.35
CA ALA A 222 10.02 1.37 -13.46
C ALA A 222 9.46 0.13 -14.18
N GLY A 223 9.32 0.17 -15.51
CA GLY A 223 8.99 -1.00 -16.32
C GLY A 223 7.51 -1.36 -16.40
N PHE A 224 6.58 -0.49 -15.98
CA PHE A 224 5.14 -0.76 -16.07
C PHE A 224 4.34 0.46 -16.53
N ASP A 225 3.13 0.19 -17.02
CA ASP A 225 2.16 1.22 -17.43
C ASP A 225 1.22 1.55 -16.26
N LEU A 226 1.05 2.82 -15.92
CA LEU A 226 0.15 3.28 -14.85
C LEU A 226 -1.33 2.93 -15.13
N GLU A 227 -1.72 2.67 -16.37
CA GLU A 227 -3.07 2.17 -16.67
C GLU A 227 -3.37 0.80 -16.01
N LYS A 228 -2.32 0.05 -15.61
CA LYS A 228 -2.45 -1.24 -14.92
C LYS A 228 -2.76 -1.10 -13.43
N THR A 229 -2.78 0.11 -12.90
CA THR A 229 -3.12 0.40 -11.50
C THR A 229 -4.63 0.63 -11.29
N ASP A 230 -5.46 0.45 -12.31
CA ASP A 230 -6.92 0.58 -12.21
C ASP A 230 -7.53 -0.65 -11.51
N VAL A 231 -8.10 -0.42 -10.32
CA VAL A 231 -8.66 -1.49 -9.49
C VAL A 231 -10.14 -1.79 -9.77
N ARG A 232 -10.81 -0.95 -10.56
CA ARG A 232 -12.27 -1.05 -10.82
C ARG A 232 -12.69 -2.40 -11.38
N GLN A 233 -11.91 -2.96 -12.30
CA GLN A 233 -12.23 -4.27 -12.86
C GLN A 233 -12.13 -5.38 -11.82
N SER A 234 -11.04 -5.40 -11.04
CA SER A 234 -10.83 -6.40 -10.00
C SER A 234 -11.92 -6.34 -8.93
N VAL A 235 -12.41 -5.15 -8.60
CA VAL A 235 -13.53 -4.96 -7.66
C VAL A 235 -14.85 -5.48 -8.25
N ARG A 236 -15.16 -5.17 -9.52
CA ARG A 236 -16.36 -5.72 -10.19
C ARG A 236 -16.38 -7.24 -10.26
N GLU A 237 -15.23 -7.85 -10.36
CA GLU A 237 -15.03 -9.30 -10.42
C GLU A 237 -14.76 -9.94 -9.05
N ALA A 238 -15.04 -9.21 -7.96
CA ALA A 238 -14.69 -9.64 -6.62
C ALA A 238 -15.27 -11.00 -6.26
N LYS A 239 -14.41 -11.89 -5.75
CA LYS A 239 -14.77 -13.26 -5.34
C LYS A 239 -14.99 -13.40 -3.83
N VAL A 240 -14.64 -12.37 -3.07
CA VAL A 240 -14.75 -12.32 -1.62
C VAL A 240 -15.39 -11.02 -1.18
N PRO A 241 -16.01 -10.95 0.00
CA PRO A 241 -16.53 -9.69 0.53
C PRO A 241 -15.43 -8.62 0.63
N ILE A 242 -15.81 -7.37 0.35
CA ILE A 242 -14.94 -6.20 0.53
C ILE A 242 -15.61 -5.27 1.53
N LEU A 243 -14.90 -4.90 2.59
CA LEU A 243 -15.27 -3.81 3.46
C LEU A 243 -14.53 -2.55 3.00
N PHE A 244 -15.30 -1.55 2.59
CA PHE A 244 -14.75 -0.24 2.26
C PHE A 244 -14.84 0.69 3.48
N ILE A 245 -13.73 1.35 3.79
CA ILE A 245 -13.62 2.39 4.81
C ILE A 245 -13.05 3.62 4.10
N HIS A 246 -13.60 4.82 4.40
CA HIS A 246 -13.08 6.06 3.82
C HIS A 246 -13.46 7.25 4.69
N GLY A 247 -12.54 8.17 4.89
CA GLY A 247 -12.81 9.43 5.59
C GLY A 247 -13.70 10.35 4.73
N ALA A 248 -14.83 10.80 5.27
CA ALA A 248 -15.73 11.68 4.52
C ALA A 248 -15.12 13.04 4.15
N LEU A 249 -14.03 13.42 4.82
CA LEU A 249 -13.30 14.68 4.60
C LEU A 249 -11.87 14.41 4.09
N ASP A 250 -11.62 13.25 3.53
CA ASP A 250 -10.33 12.92 2.94
C ASP A 250 -10.09 13.80 1.71
N ASP A 251 -9.11 14.67 1.79
CA ASP A 251 -8.76 15.59 0.72
C ASP A 251 -7.45 15.22 0.00
N PHE A 252 -6.89 14.08 0.37
CA PHE A 252 -5.77 13.46 -0.33
C PHE A 252 -6.26 12.41 -1.31
N VAL A 253 -7.01 11.39 -0.85
CA VAL A 253 -7.78 10.47 -1.70
C VAL A 253 -9.26 10.85 -1.57
N PRO A 254 -9.88 11.47 -2.58
CA PRO A 254 -11.24 11.99 -2.44
C PRO A 254 -12.27 10.87 -2.25
N PRO A 255 -13.27 11.06 -1.35
CA PRO A 255 -14.29 10.05 -1.06
C PRO A 255 -15.09 9.60 -2.28
N GLU A 256 -15.16 10.42 -3.33
CA GLU A 256 -15.81 10.08 -4.60
C GLU A 256 -15.21 8.80 -5.21
N MET A 257 -13.93 8.52 -4.98
CA MET A 257 -13.29 7.31 -5.50
C MET A 257 -13.83 6.04 -4.84
N VAL A 258 -14.15 6.04 -3.54
CA VAL A 258 -14.74 4.85 -2.91
C VAL A 258 -16.19 4.63 -3.37
N TYR A 259 -16.95 5.70 -3.64
CA TYR A 259 -18.30 5.54 -4.19
C TYR A 259 -18.32 4.93 -5.59
N GLU A 260 -17.26 5.16 -6.37
CA GLU A 260 -17.12 4.51 -7.69
C GLU A 260 -16.73 3.02 -7.56
N LEU A 261 -16.05 2.63 -6.48
CA LEU A 261 -15.63 1.26 -6.21
C LEU A 261 -16.70 0.41 -5.53
N TYR A 262 -17.60 1.04 -4.76
CA TYR A 262 -18.69 0.37 -4.04
C TYR A 262 -19.85 0.05 -4.96
#